data_bda3e0a01ad980e3b4ed3446513917af
#
_entry.id   bda3e0a01ad980e3b4ed3446513917af
#
_cell.length_a   1.000
_cell.length_b   1.000
_cell.length_c   1.000
_cell.angle_alpha   90.00
_cell.angle_beta   90.00
_cell.angle_gamma   90.00
#
_symmetry.space_group_name_H-M   'P 1'
#
loop_
_entity.id
_entity.type
_entity.pdbx_description
1 polymer ?
#
loop_
_entity_poly.entity_id
_entity_poly.type
_entity_poly.pdbx_seq_one_letter_code
_entity_poly.pdbx_strand_id
1 'polypeptide(L)'
;TCAECHRKIDPLGFALENFDAIGRFRTTYGPRKKIDASGVLPGGQEFKDLGQFVWHFRNEHPKFIRALTNKLMEYALGRQMEISDRPTIDRILKKVEKKNLGFRDLVIEVVTSDLFVNP
;
A
#
# COMPACT_ATOMS: atom_id res chain seq x y z
N THR A 1 -22.31 5.77 10.33
CA THR A 1 -22.11 4.95 11.52
C THR A 1 -20.71 4.30 11.48
N CYS A 2 -20.12 3.95 12.64
CA CYS A 2 -18.80 3.28 12.72
C CYS A 2 -18.72 2.03 11.84
N ALA A 3 -19.78 1.24 11.81
CA ALA A 3 -19.88 0.02 11.01
C ALA A 3 -19.72 0.23 9.48
N GLU A 4 -20.03 1.40 8.97
CA GLU A 4 -19.93 1.70 7.54
C GLU A 4 -18.50 1.94 7.09
N CYS A 5 -17.69 2.60 7.94
CA CYS A 5 -16.27 2.75 7.72
C CYS A 5 -15.53 1.41 7.95
N HIS A 6 -15.83 0.73 9.07
CA HIS A 6 -15.20 -0.54 9.42
C HIS A 6 -15.38 -1.61 8.35
N ARG A 7 -16.55 -1.71 7.74
CA ARG A 7 -16.81 -2.65 6.64
C ARG A 7 -15.83 -2.50 5.46
N LYS A 8 -15.25 -1.32 5.27
CA LYS A 8 -14.30 -1.04 4.17
C LYS A 8 -12.83 -1.28 4.57
N ILE A 9 -12.50 -1.11 5.86
CA ILE A 9 -11.11 -1.17 6.32
C ILE A 9 -10.76 -2.47 7.03
N ASP A 10 -11.70 -3.07 7.78
CA ASP A 10 -11.44 -4.30 8.54
C ASP A 10 -10.98 -5.48 7.65
N PRO A 11 -11.57 -5.71 6.45
CA PRO A 11 -11.11 -6.79 5.58
C PRO A 11 -9.63 -6.70 5.22
N LEU A 12 -9.08 -5.48 5.09
CA LEU A 12 -7.66 -5.27 4.82
C LEU A 12 -6.79 -5.70 6.01
N GLY A 13 -7.29 -5.50 7.23
CA GLY A 13 -6.65 -5.96 8.46
C GLY A 13 -6.71 -7.48 8.61
N PHE A 14 -7.85 -8.10 8.27
CA PHE A 14 -8.04 -9.55 8.37
C PHE A 14 -7.05 -10.33 7.51
N ALA A 15 -6.64 -9.82 6.36
CA ALA A 15 -5.60 -10.41 5.52
C ALA A 15 -4.28 -10.65 6.28
N LEU A 16 -4.00 -9.87 7.32
CA LEU A 16 -2.78 -9.94 8.13
C LEU A 16 -2.96 -10.69 9.46
N GLU A 17 -4.15 -11.18 9.79
CA GLU A 17 -4.45 -11.86 11.06
C GLU A 17 -3.64 -13.15 11.29
N ASN A 18 -3.09 -13.74 10.22
CA ASN A 18 -2.15 -14.85 10.34
C ASN A 18 -0.80 -14.45 10.97
N PHE A 19 -0.56 -13.17 11.26
CA PHE A 19 0.61 -12.73 11.99
C PHE A 19 0.23 -12.20 13.37
N ASP A 20 1.02 -12.57 14.38
CA ASP A 20 0.87 -12.01 15.71
C ASP A 20 1.52 -10.62 15.83
N ALA A 21 1.43 -10.00 17.01
CA ALA A 21 1.96 -8.67 17.27
C ALA A 21 3.49 -8.54 17.09
N ILE A 22 4.21 -9.65 17.04
CA ILE A 22 5.66 -9.69 16.79
C ILE A 22 6.02 -10.30 15.43
N GLY A 23 5.03 -10.44 14.55
CA GLY A 23 5.21 -10.91 13.18
C GLY A 23 5.36 -12.43 13.01
N ARG A 24 5.09 -13.23 14.04
CA ARG A 24 5.12 -14.71 13.89
C ARG A 24 3.85 -15.20 13.23
N PHE A 25 4.00 -16.14 12.30
CA PHE A 25 2.87 -16.74 11.60
C PHE A 25 2.09 -17.68 12.54
N ARG A 26 0.76 -17.55 12.51
CA ARG A 26 -0.19 -18.36 13.26
C ARG A 26 -1.39 -18.73 12.40
N THR A 27 -2.01 -19.87 12.66
CA THR A 27 -3.22 -20.35 11.97
C THR A 27 -4.46 -20.33 12.86
N THR A 28 -4.26 -20.08 14.15
CA THR A 28 -5.34 -20.08 15.16
C THR A 28 -5.14 -18.95 16.17
N TYR A 29 -6.24 -18.44 16.73
CA TYR A 29 -6.24 -17.50 17.87
C TYR A 29 -6.03 -18.21 19.22
N GLY A 30 -5.85 -19.51 19.21
CA GLY A 30 -5.73 -20.39 20.35
C GLY A 30 -6.11 -21.80 19.96
N PRO A 31 -6.31 -22.71 20.91
CA PRO A 31 -6.42 -24.14 20.59
C PRO A 31 -7.66 -24.54 19.77
N ARG A 32 -8.67 -23.68 19.69
CA ARG A 32 -9.96 -24.06 19.08
C ARG A 32 -10.50 -23.14 17.99
N LYS A 33 -9.91 -21.96 17.76
CA LYS A 33 -10.46 -20.97 16.81
C LYS A 33 -9.48 -20.75 15.66
N LYS A 34 -9.82 -21.25 14.48
CA LYS A 34 -9.07 -20.98 13.25
C LYS A 34 -9.16 -19.50 12.89
N ILE A 35 -8.08 -18.97 12.34
CA ILE A 35 -8.05 -17.62 11.77
C ILE A 35 -8.73 -17.68 10.41
N ASP A 36 -9.63 -16.73 10.19
CA ASP A 36 -10.22 -16.44 8.90
C ASP A 36 -9.57 -15.13 8.40
N ALA A 37 -8.67 -15.23 7.43
CA ALA A 37 -7.97 -14.12 6.81
C ALA A 37 -8.64 -13.69 5.50
N SER A 38 -9.85 -14.17 5.23
CA SER A 38 -10.60 -13.81 4.01
C SER A 38 -11.22 -12.42 4.11
N GLY A 39 -11.50 -11.82 2.95
CA GLY A 39 -12.15 -10.52 2.90
C GLY A 39 -12.49 -10.10 1.48
N VAL A 40 -13.04 -8.89 1.39
CA VAL A 40 -13.41 -8.26 0.11
C VAL A 40 -12.73 -6.89 0.05
N LEU A 41 -12.00 -6.64 -1.03
CA LEU A 41 -11.40 -5.33 -1.29
C LEU A 41 -12.50 -4.27 -1.62
N PRO A 42 -12.21 -2.98 -1.44
CA PRO A 42 -13.16 -1.91 -1.79
C PRO A 42 -13.66 -1.95 -3.24
N GLY A 43 -12.92 -2.59 -4.15
CA GLY A 43 -13.31 -2.83 -5.54
C GLY A 43 -14.16 -4.08 -5.77
N GLY A 44 -14.57 -4.80 -4.72
CA GLY A 44 -15.39 -6.00 -4.80
C GLY A 44 -14.62 -7.31 -5.06
N GLN A 45 -13.29 -7.26 -5.19
CA GLN A 45 -12.47 -8.46 -5.36
C GLN A 45 -12.37 -9.23 -4.04
N GLU A 46 -12.70 -10.51 -4.07
CA GLU A 46 -12.58 -11.40 -2.91
C GLU A 46 -11.17 -11.98 -2.80
N PHE A 47 -10.73 -12.19 -1.58
CA PHE A 47 -9.50 -12.93 -1.28
C PHE A 47 -9.73 -13.89 -0.10
N LYS A 48 -9.04 -15.01 -0.10
CA LYS A 48 -9.17 -16.08 0.93
C LYS A 48 -8.03 -16.06 1.93
N ASP A 49 -6.91 -15.47 1.56
CA ASP A 49 -5.68 -15.47 2.34
C ASP A 49 -4.76 -14.30 1.93
N LEU A 50 -3.67 -14.13 2.67
CA LEU A 50 -2.67 -13.10 2.40
C LEU A 50 -2.07 -13.22 0.98
N GLY A 51 -1.88 -14.44 0.48
CA GLY A 51 -1.32 -14.65 -0.86
C GLY A 51 -2.20 -14.04 -1.95
N GLN A 52 -3.51 -14.30 -1.89
CA GLN A 52 -4.47 -13.70 -2.82
C GLN A 52 -4.61 -12.19 -2.60
N PHE A 53 -4.60 -11.72 -1.36
CA PHE A 53 -4.59 -10.30 -1.03
C PHE A 53 -3.40 -9.59 -1.70
N VAL A 54 -2.17 -10.09 -1.52
CA VAL A 54 -0.96 -9.55 -2.13
C VAL A 54 -1.03 -9.64 -3.66
N TRP A 55 -1.59 -10.73 -4.20
CA TRP A 55 -1.77 -10.90 -5.65
C TRP A 55 -2.64 -9.78 -6.26
N HIS A 56 -3.74 -9.40 -5.61
CA HIS A 56 -4.57 -8.27 -6.06
C HIS A 56 -3.78 -6.95 -6.09
N PHE A 57 -2.95 -6.68 -5.08
CA PHE A 57 -2.10 -5.48 -5.08
C PHE A 57 -1.04 -5.50 -6.19
N ARG A 58 -0.48 -6.67 -6.49
CA ARG A 58 0.48 -6.80 -7.61
C ARG A 58 -0.17 -6.51 -8.95
N ASN A 59 -1.43 -6.89 -9.15
CA ASN A 59 -2.17 -6.59 -10.38
C ASN A 59 -2.62 -5.12 -10.47
N GLU A 60 -2.82 -4.46 -9.33
CA GLU A 60 -3.09 -3.02 -9.21
C GLU A 60 -1.80 -2.20 -9.02
N HIS A 61 -0.67 -2.74 -9.47
CA HIS A 61 0.66 -2.18 -9.30
C HIS A 61 0.75 -0.66 -9.57
N PRO A 62 0.17 -0.07 -10.63
CA PRO A 62 0.26 1.37 -10.87
C PRO A 62 -0.38 2.21 -9.75
N LYS A 63 -1.52 1.78 -9.21
CA LYS A 63 -2.20 2.47 -8.11
C LYS A 63 -1.39 2.37 -6.81
N PHE A 64 -0.83 1.17 -6.55
CA PHE A 64 0.02 0.94 -5.38
C PHE A 64 1.28 1.82 -5.43
N ILE A 65 2.01 1.82 -6.53
CA ILE A 65 3.23 2.64 -6.69
C ILE A 65 2.92 4.13 -6.56
N ARG A 66 1.80 4.61 -7.12
CA ARG A 66 1.36 6.00 -6.95
C ARG A 66 1.11 6.34 -5.48
N ALA A 67 0.38 5.50 -4.77
CA ALA A 67 0.10 5.72 -3.34
C ALA A 67 1.39 5.73 -2.51
N LEU A 68 2.30 4.79 -2.77
CA LEU A 68 3.61 4.71 -2.13
C LEU A 68 4.45 5.96 -2.42
N THR A 69 4.51 6.40 -3.70
CA THR A 69 5.24 7.61 -4.09
C THR A 69 4.70 8.84 -3.37
N ASN A 70 3.38 9.01 -3.32
CA ASN A 70 2.76 10.12 -2.58
C ASN A 70 3.17 10.09 -1.10
N LYS A 71 3.11 8.93 -0.45
CA LYS A 71 3.49 8.80 0.97
C LYS A 71 4.98 9.04 1.23
N LEU A 72 5.84 8.61 0.32
CA LEU A 72 7.28 8.93 0.39
C LEU A 72 7.53 10.42 0.22
N MET A 73 6.84 11.09 -0.71
CA MET A 73 6.94 12.53 -0.91
C MET A 73 6.41 13.30 0.28
N GLU A 74 5.23 12.94 0.82
CA GLU A 74 4.68 13.54 2.05
C GLU A 74 5.66 13.45 3.21
N TYR A 75 6.28 12.27 3.39
CA TYR A 75 7.29 12.06 4.41
C TYR A 75 8.54 12.90 4.17
N ALA A 76 9.04 12.94 2.93
CA ALA A 76 10.25 13.66 2.56
C ALA A 76 10.11 15.19 2.68
N LEU A 77 8.92 15.73 2.35
CA LEU A 77 8.62 17.16 2.38
C LEU A 77 8.05 17.64 3.71
N GLY A 78 7.62 16.73 4.60
CA GLY A 78 6.96 17.07 5.87
C GLY A 78 5.61 17.75 5.70
N ARG A 79 4.97 17.65 4.53
CA ARG A 79 3.66 18.23 4.23
C ARG A 79 2.81 17.31 3.37
N GLN A 80 1.52 17.57 3.31
CA GLN A 80 0.62 16.87 2.39
C GLN A 80 0.88 17.29 0.93
N MET A 81 0.55 16.36 0.02
CA MET A 81 0.65 16.64 -1.42
C MET A 81 -0.41 17.62 -1.90
N GLU A 82 0.00 18.56 -2.70
CA GLU A 82 -0.86 19.56 -3.36
C GLU A 82 -1.12 19.18 -4.84
N ILE A 83 -2.07 19.88 -5.44
CA ILE A 83 -2.39 19.67 -6.87
C ILE A 83 -1.20 20.03 -7.76
N SER A 84 -0.44 21.05 -7.38
CA SER A 84 0.79 21.51 -8.04
C SER A 84 1.91 20.47 -8.07
N ASP A 85 1.91 19.51 -7.14
CA ASP A 85 2.95 18.45 -7.04
C ASP A 85 2.73 17.32 -8.04
N ARG A 86 1.50 17.16 -8.55
CA ARG A 86 1.11 16.05 -9.44
C ARG A 86 2.03 15.88 -10.65
N PRO A 87 2.46 16.91 -11.37
CA PRO A 87 3.34 16.74 -12.53
C PRO A 87 4.67 16.06 -12.17
N THR A 88 5.24 16.36 -10.99
CA THR A 88 6.47 15.73 -10.53
C THR A 88 6.23 14.28 -10.15
N ILE A 89 5.14 13.99 -9.42
CA ILE A 89 4.73 12.60 -9.12
C ILE A 89 4.57 11.80 -10.41
N ASP A 90 3.86 12.31 -11.40
CA ASP A 90 3.63 11.63 -12.68
C ASP A 90 4.94 11.39 -13.45
N ARG A 91 5.89 12.30 -13.36
CA ARG A 91 7.23 12.15 -13.95
C ARG A 91 8.01 11.01 -13.29
N ILE A 92 7.99 10.93 -11.95
CA ILE A 92 8.63 9.85 -11.18
C ILE A 92 8.00 8.51 -11.56
N LEU A 93 6.67 8.41 -11.56
CA LEU A 93 5.95 7.18 -11.90
C LEU A 93 6.27 6.69 -13.31
N LYS A 94 6.29 7.58 -14.31
CA LYS A 94 6.68 7.22 -15.68
C LYS A 94 8.10 6.68 -15.78
N LYS A 95 9.04 7.23 -14.99
CA LYS A 95 10.42 6.71 -14.96
C LYS A 95 10.49 5.32 -14.32
N VAL A 96 9.82 5.15 -13.18
CA VAL A 96 9.77 3.88 -12.45
C VAL A 96 9.19 2.77 -13.34
N GLU A 97 8.06 3.03 -13.99
CA GLU A 97 7.40 2.07 -14.88
C GLU A 97 8.28 1.73 -16.10
N LYS A 98 8.74 2.76 -16.82
CA LYS A 98 9.53 2.57 -18.06
C LYS A 98 10.82 1.78 -17.85
N LYS A 99 11.46 1.95 -16.69
CA LYS A 99 12.75 1.33 -16.36
C LYS A 99 12.61 0.09 -15.47
N ASN A 100 11.39 -0.30 -15.10
CA ASN A 100 11.11 -1.39 -14.14
C ASN A 100 11.96 -1.24 -12.86
N LEU A 101 11.95 -0.05 -12.28
CA LEU A 101 12.76 0.30 -11.11
C LEU A 101 12.20 -0.33 -9.84
N GLY A 102 13.11 -0.67 -8.91
CA GLY A 102 12.76 -1.17 -7.58
C GLY A 102 12.51 -0.06 -6.55
N PHE A 103 12.19 -0.46 -5.32
CA PHE A 103 11.91 0.47 -4.22
C PHE A 103 13.06 1.44 -3.93
N ARG A 104 14.31 0.96 -3.97
CA ARG A 104 15.50 1.82 -3.79
C ARG A 104 15.55 2.94 -4.83
N ASP A 105 15.27 2.61 -6.08
CA ASP A 105 15.31 3.58 -7.16
C ASP A 105 14.18 4.58 -7.04
N LEU A 106 13.00 4.15 -6.57
CA LEU A 106 11.90 5.06 -6.25
C LEU A 106 12.31 6.09 -5.19
N VAL A 107 12.98 5.65 -4.12
CA VAL A 107 13.50 6.58 -3.09
C VAL A 107 14.49 7.56 -3.70
N ILE A 108 15.40 7.11 -4.57
CA ILE A 108 16.36 7.98 -5.27
C ILE A 108 15.62 9.02 -6.14
N GLU A 109 14.62 8.61 -6.92
CA GLU A 109 13.82 9.52 -7.74
C GLU A 109 13.05 10.56 -6.90
N VAL A 110 12.61 10.19 -5.70
CA VAL A 110 11.96 11.11 -4.75
C VAL A 110 12.96 12.16 -4.24
N VAL A 111 14.10 11.73 -3.68
CA VAL A 111 15.06 12.65 -3.06
C VAL A 111 15.87 13.49 -4.07
N THR A 112 15.87 13.10 -5.33
CA THR A 112 16.47 13.88 -6.43
C THR A 112 15.46 14.70 -7.22
N SER A 113 14.19 14.67 -6.84
CA SER A 113 13.13 15.45 -7.51
C SER A 113 13.25 16.94 -7.21
N ASP A 114 12.79 17.76 -8.15
CA ASP A 114 12.77 19.22 -7.99
C ASP A 114 12.01 19.64 -6.73
N LEU A 115 10.93 18.95 -6.38
CA LEU A 115 10.14 19.21 -5.18
C LEU A 115 10.89 18.97 -3.88
N PHE A 116 11.84 18.03 -3.86
CA PHE A 116 12.64 17.74 -2.67
C PHE A 116 13.86 18.66 -2.57
N VAL A 117 14.48 18.97 -3.71
CA VAL A 117 15.71 19.79 -3.77
C VAL A 117 15.39 21.27 -3.63
N ASN A 118 14.22 21.72 -4.14
CA ASN A 118 13.75 23.11 -4.09
C ASN A 118 12.29 23.12 -3.57
N PRO A 119 12.07 22.87 -2.29
CA PRO A 119 10.75 22.76 -1.69
C PRO A 119 9.98 24.10 -1.67
#